data_5c26d2aedec0034341e8adc05198ae88
#
_entry.id   5c26d2aedec0034341e8adc05198ae88
#
_cell.length_a   1.000
_cell.length_b   1.000
_cell.length_c   1.000
_cell.angle_alpha   90.00
_cell.angle_beta   90.00
_cell.angle_gamma   90.00
#
_symmetry.space_group_name_H-M   'P 1'
#
loop_
_entity.id
_entity.type
_entity.pdbx_description
1 polymer ?
#
loop_
_entity_poly.entity_id
_entity_poly.type
_entity_poly.pdbx_seq_one_letter_code
_entity_poly.pdbx_strand_id
1 'polypeptide(L)'
;NGLGVKLTNIFSTAFDVFIIDPEQGKTFKQTWANNMGTISEPIIKKATKKQLKSDTRTVVTFKPDLSLFEGVGLHDISQFIQTRMVEISSTLKQNVKLFFNGSRIKIGNFKSFVHLFSDRKTIYFDKVDEIEYGFKVSDGFQQHSFVNNIKTTDGGPHLDMVSDAICKV
;
A
#
# COMPACT_ATOMS: atom_id res chain seq x y z
N ASN A 1 13.05 -1.01 -3.35
CA ASN A 1 14.21 -0.40 -2.68
C ASN A 1 14.43 -0.93 -1.25
N GLY A 2 13.48 -1.66 -0.65
CA GLY A 2 13.61 -2.26 0.69
C GLY A 2 13.70 -1.28 1.87
N LEU A 3 13.54 0.03 1.64
CA LEU A 3 13.66 1.05 2.67
C LEU A 3 12.41 1.19 3.53
N GLY A 4 11.20 0.97 2.98
CA GLY A 4 9.95 1.22 3.70
C GLY A 4 9.83 0.46 5.03
N VAL A 5 10.08 -0.83 5.03
CA VAL A 5 10.07 -1.67 6.24
C VAL A 5 11.11 -1.24 7.26
N LYS A 6 12.32 -0.84 6.81
CA LYS A 6 13.37 -0.36 7.71
C LYS A 6 13.00 0.98 8.35
N LEU A 7 12.45 1.91 7.56
CA LEU A 7 11.98 3.19 8.08
C LEU A 7 10.82 2.99 9.06
N THR A 8 9.85 2.11 8.75
CA THR A 8 8.77 1.79 9.68
C THR A 8 9.31 1.26 11.02
N ASN A 9 10.36 0.44 11.00
CA ASN A 9 11.00 -0.06 12.22
C ASN A 9 11.70 1.06 12.99
N ILE A 10 12.52 1.90 12.32
CA ILE A 10 13.23 3.02 12.94
C ILE A 10 12.27 4.03 13.58
N PHE A 11 11.12 4.26 12.98
CA PHE A 11 10.09 5.17 13.50
C PHE A 11 9.05 4.46 14.38
N SER A 12 9.41 3.35 15.01
CA SER A 12 8.53 2.58 15.90
C SER A 12 9.15 2.32 17.25
N THR A 13 8.36 2.44 18.30
CA THR A 13 8.76 2.06 19.67
C THR A 13 8.82 0.55 19.85
N ALA A 14 8.05 -0.20 19.04
CA ALA A 14 8.10 -1.67 18.97
C ALA A 14 7.83 -2.12 17.52
N PHE A 15 8.55 -3.14 17.08
CA PHE A 15 8.43 -3.73 15.76
C PHE A 15 8.70 -5.23 15.80
N ASP A 16 7.78 -6.02 15.27
CA ASP A 16 7.85 -7.49 15.26
C ASP A 16 7.67 -8.01 13.83
N VAL A 17 8.47 -9.00 13.48
CA VAL A 17 8.29 -9.79 12.26
C VAL A 17 8.09 -11.25 12.63
N PHE A 18 7.03 -11.86 12.10
CA PHE A 18 6.78 -13.28 12.21
C PHE A 18 6.54 -13.86 10.81
N ILE A 19 7.25 -14.93 10.47
CA ILE A 19 7.17 -15.59 9.17
C ILE A 19 6.91 -17.08 9.38
N ILE A 20 6.04 -17.65 8.54
CA ILE A 20 5.86 -19.10 8.40
C ILE A 20 6.41 -19.51 7.04
N ASP A 21 7.39 -20.40 7.04
CA ASP A 21 7.93 -21.03 5.84
C ASP A 21 7.41 -22.46 5.75
N PRO A 22 6.42 -22.73 4.90
CA PRO A 22 5.85 -24.08 4.77
C PRO A 22 6.80 -25.04 4.05
N GLU A 23 7.69 -24.56 3.19
CA GLU A 23 8.63 -25.41 2.45
C GLU A 23 9.67 -26.00 3.40
N GLN A 24 10.21 -25.19 4.30
CA GLN A 24 11.12 -25.65 5.34
C GLN A 24 10.45 -26.19 6.60
N GLY A 25 9.13 -26.03 6.73
CA GLY A 25 8.38 -26.41 7.92
C GLY A 25 8.80 -25.64 9.18
N LYS A 26 9.22 -24.38 9.02
CA LYS A 26 9.77 -23.56 10.10
C LYS A 26 9.01 -22.24 10.26
N THR A 27 9.18 -21.64 11.43
CA THR A 27 8.77 -20.25 11.71
C THR A 27 9.99 -19.44 12.10
N PHE A 28 9.95 -18.16 11.73
CA PHE A 28 10.92 -17.15 12.14
C PHE A 28 10.20 -16.07 12.93
N LYS A 29 10.79 -15.60 14.02
CA LYS A 29 10.33 -14.43 14.76
C LYS A 29 11.54 -13.58 15.17
N GLN A 30 11.44 -12.26 14.99
CA GLN A 30 12.39 -11.30 15.51
C GLN A 30 11.67 -10.01 15.93
N THR A 31 12.17 -9.39 16.98
CA THR A 31 11.58 -8.20 17.62
C THR A 31 12.63 -7.09 17.70
N TRP A 32 12.19 -5.87 17.46
CA TRP A 32 12.96 -4.65 17.66
C TRP A 32 12.19 -3.72 18.59
N ALA A 33 12.90 -2.92 19.35
CA ALA A 33 12.32 -1.92 20.24
C ALA A 33 13.16 -0.64 20.25
N ASN A 34 12.58 0.42 20.80
CA ASN A 34 13.25 1.71 20.98
C ASN A 34 13.87 2.22 19.68
N ASN A 35 13.06 2.32 18.61
CA ASN A 35 13.50 2.86 17.32
C ASN A 35 14.73 2.11 16.76
N MET A 36 14.70 0.78 16.83
CA MET A 36 15.80 -0.14 16.53
C MET A 36 17.01 -0.07 17.49
N GLY A 37 16.93 0.66 18.58
CA GLY A 37 17.99 0.69 19.61
C GLY A 37 18.18 -0.65 20.33
N THR A 38 17.16 -1.51 20.32
CA THR A 38 17.21 -2.86 20.88
C THR A 38 16.77 -3.87 19.84
N ILE A 39 17.56 -4.93 19.65
CA ILE A 39 17.30 -6.00 18.68
C ILE A 39 17.37 -7.34 19.41
N SER A 40 16.30 -8.15 19.31
CA SER A 40 16.31 -9.51 19.85
C SER A 40 17.10 -10.47 18.94
N GLU A 41 17.61 -11.55 19.52
CA GLU A 41 18.05 -12.68 18.74
C GLU A 41 16.87 -13.26 17.92
N PRO A 42 17.11 -13.70 16.68
CA PRO A 42 16.08 -14.35 15.88
C PRO A 42 15.71 -15.70 16.46
N ILE A 43 14.41 -15.99 16.54
CA ILE A 43 13.89 -17.25 17.03
C ILE A 43 13.39 -18.06 15.86
N ILE A 44 14.04 -19.18 15.59
CA ILE A 44 13.62 -20.15 14.55
C ILE A 44 13.11 -21.42 15.24
N LYS A 45 11.87 -21.82 14.93
CA LYS A 45 11.23 -23.01 15.49
C LYS A 45 10.58 -23.85 14.39
N LYS A 46 10.34 -25.14 14.69
CA LYS A 46 9.52 -26.00 13.84
C LYS A 46 8.07 -25.47 13.84
N ALA A 47 7.48 -25.34 12.66
CA ALA A 47 6.10 -24.91 12.52
C ALA A 47 5.13 -26.03 12.97
N THR A 48 4.07 -25.63 13.67
CA THR A 48 2.99 -26.55 14.04
C THR A 48 2.12 -26.90 12.81
N LYS A 49 1.41 -28.02 12.85
CA LYS A 49 0.47 -28.43 11.80
C LYS A 49 -0.59 -27.33 11.49
N LYS A 50 -1.03 -26.59 12.53
CA LYS A 50 -1.99 -25.47 12.39
C LYS A 50 -1.36 -24.30 11.61
N GLN A 51 -0.11 -23.95 11.93
CA GLN A 51 0.61 -22.88 11.24
C GLN A 51 0.87 -23.22 9.76
N LEU A 52 1.24 -24.47 9.46
CA LEU A 52 1.47 -24.92 8.08
C LEU A 52 0.19 -24.88 7.22
N LYS A 53 -0.99 -25.05 7.83
CA LYS A 53 -2.29 -24.95 7.16
C LYS A 53 -2.82 -23.51 7.06
N SER A 54 -2.16 -22.55 7.71
CA SER A 54 -2.58 -21.14 7.66
C SER A 54 -2.27 -20.52 6.30
N ASP A 55 -3.16 -19.67 5.80
CA ASP A 55 -2.91 -18.82 4.63
C ASP A 55 -1.97 -17.64 4.96
N THR A 56 -1.84 -17.30 6.25
CA THR A 56 -0.95 -16.25 6.71
C THR A 56 0.49 -16.71 6.67
N ARG A 57 1.35 -16.03 5.92
CA ARG A 57 2.77 -16.36 5.77
C ARG A 57 3.69 -15.38 6.47
N THR A 58 3.37 -14.09 6.39
CA THR A 58 4.16 -13.01 7.00
C THR A 58 3.25 -12.10 7.78
N VAL A 59 3.63 -11.81 9.02
CA VAL A 59 2.98 -10.82 9.88
C VAL A 59 4.02 -9.79 10.30
N VAL A 60 3.72 -8.53 10.05
CA VAL A 60 4.50 -7.40 10.55
C VAL A 60 3.61 -6.63 11.52
N THR A 61 4.09 -6.45 12.74
CA THR A 61 3.39 -5.68 13.76
C THR A 61 4.28 -4.53 14.21
N PHE A 62 3.75 -3.32 14.31
CA PHE A 62 4.53 -2.18 14.76
C PHE A 62 3.69 -1.19 15.56
N LYS A 63 4.36 -0.48 16.45
CA LYS A 63 3.80 0.64 17.19
C LYS A 63 4.57 1.90 16.81
N PRO A 64 3.96 2.82 16.04
CA PRO A 64 4.61 4.06 15.64
C PRO A 64 5.06 4.87 16.84
N ASP A 65 6.21 5.50 16.74
CA ASP A 65 6.65 6.50 17.72
C ASP A 65 6.07 7.86 17.36
N LEU A 66 4.91 8.17 17.91
CA LEU A 66 4.20 9.43 17.60
C LEU A 66 4.93 10.66 18.12
N SER A 67 5.88 10.53 19.05
CA SER A 67 6.66 11.66 19.53
C SER A 67 7.57 12.27 18.46
N LEU A 68 7.84 11.51 17.40
CA LEU A 68 8.64 11.95 16.24
C LEU A 68 7.82 12.67 15.16
N PHE A 69 6.49 12.72 15.32
CA PHE A 69 5.57 13.28 14.31
C PHE A 69 4.66 14.31 14.98
N GLU A 70 5.07 15.57 14.97
CA GLU A 70 4.32 16.66 15.59
C GLU A 70 2.91 16.79 14.99
N GLY A 71 1.89 16.84 15.85
CA GLY A 71 0.49 17.01 15.46
C GLY A 71 -0.17 15.78 14.82
N VAL A 72 0.53 14.63 14.71
CA VAL A 72 0.00 13.41 14.09
C VAL A 72 -0.51 12.44 15.15
N GLY A 73 -1.78 12.03 15.06
CA GLY A 73 -2.39 11.02 15.93
C GLY A 73 -2.56 9.66 15.26
N LEU A 74 -2.93 8.64 16.04
CA LEU A 74 -3.23 7.29 15.51
C LEU A 74 -4.39 7.31 14.50
N HIS A 75 -5.34 8.22 14.68
CA HIS A 75 -6.46 8.38 13.75
C HIS A 75 -5.98 8.81 12.35
N ASP A 76 -5.08 9.80 12.29
CA ASP A 76 -4.52 10.33 11.05
C ASP A 76 -3.72 9.25 10.31
N ILE A 77 -2.91 8.48 11.04
CA ILE A 77 -2.18 7.34 10.48
C ILE A 77 -3.14 6.29 9.92
N SER A 78 -4.22 5.99 10.65
CA SER A 78 -5.22 5.01 10.22
C SER A 78 -5.91 5.46 8.92
N GLN A 79 -6.31 6.72 8.83
CA GLN A 79 -6.91 7.30 7.61
C GLN A 79 -5.92 7.29 6.44
N PHE A 80 -4.66 7.67 6.69
CA PHE A 80 -3.61 7.63 5.68
C PHE A 80 -3.39 6.22 5.13
N ILE A 81 -3.30 5.22 6.02
CA ILE A 81 -3.16 3.81 5.62
C ILE A 81 -4.37 3.36 4.79
N GLN A 82 -5.60 3.70 5.22
CA GLN A 82 -6.81 3.35 4.49
C GLN A 82 -6.81 3.95 3.08
N THR A 83 -6.52 5.24 2.96
CA THR A 83 -6.42 5.94 1.67
C THR A 83 -5.37 5.27 0.78
N ARG A 84 -4.19 5.01 1.34
CA ARG A 84 -3.10 4.36 0.61
C ARG A 84 -3.46 2.95 0.15
N MET A 85 -4.20 2.18 0.95
CA MET A 85 -4.67 0.86 0.56
C MET A 85 -5.69 0.92 -0.58
N VAL A 86 -6.57 1.92 -0.61
CA VAL A 86 -7.48 2.18 -1.73
C VAL A 86 -6.69 2.50 -3.00
N GLU A 87 -5.70 3.37 -2.93
CA GLU A 87 -4.81 3.70 -4.05
C GLU A 87 -4.08 2.46 -4.58
N ILE A 88 -3.44 1.69 -3.70
CA ILE A 88 -2.72 0.46 -4.08
C ILE A 88 -3.68 -0.57 -4.69
N SER A 89 -4.91 -0.70 -4.16
CA SER A 89 -5.87 -1.67 -4.67
C SER A 89 -6.24 -1.43 -6.14
N SER A 90 -6.12 -0.18 -6.60
CA SER A 90 -6.41 0.20 -7.98
C SER A 90 -5.36 -0.29 -8.98
N THR A 91 -4.12 -0.46 -8.53
CA THR A 91 -2.96 -0.78 -9.37
C THR A 91 -2.50 -2.24 -9.24
N LEU A 92 -3.05 -2.99 -8.27
CA LEU A 92 -2.71 -4.40 -8.08
C LEU A 92 -3.41 -5.31 -9.11
N LYS A 93 -2.80 -6.47 -9.36
CA LYS A 93 -3.43 -7.52 -10.15
C LYS A 93 -4.74 -7.99 -9.48
N GLN A 94 -5.73 -8.35 -10.27
CA GLN A 94 -7.09 -8.70 -9.81
C GLN A 94 -7.16 -9.88 -8.83
N ASN A 95 -6.14 -10.71 -8.77
CA ASN A 95 -6.06 -11.85 -7.83
C ASN A 95 -5.61 -11.46 -6.42
N VAL A 96 -5.17 -10.22 -6.20
CA VAL A 96 -4.77 -9.72 -4.87
C VAL A 96 -5.97 -9.09 -4.18
N LYS A 97 -6.23 -9.52 -2.94
CA LYS A 97 -7.33 -8.99 -2.11
C LYS A 97 -6.75 -8.21 -0.95
N LEU A 98 -7.21 -6.98 -0.74
CA LEU A 98 -6.82 -6.15 0.39
C LEU A 98 -7.95 -6.10 1.42
N PHE A 99 -7.55 -6.14 2.69
CA PHE A 99 -8.46 -5.99 3.83
C PHE A 99 -7.93 -4.93 4.77
N PHE A 100 -8.80 -4.03 5.20
CA PHE A 100 -8.51 -3.01 6.21
C PHE A 100 -9.46 -3.22 7.40
N ASN A 101 -8.92 -3.40 8.60
CA ASN A 101 -9.69 -3.69 9.82
C ASN A 101 -10.73 -4.83 9.61
N GLY A 102 -10.32 -5.91 8.95
CA GLY A 102 -11.18 -7.07 8.66
C GLY A 102 -12.16 -6.88 7.51
N SER A 103 -12.35 -5.67 7.01
CA SER A 103 -13.25 -5.37 5.89
C SER A 103 -12.50 -5.35 4.56
N ARG A 104 -13.06 -6.03 3.56
CA ARG A 104 -12.45 -6.07 2.22
C ARG A 104 -12.58 -4.71 1.52
N ILE A 105 -11.49 -4.22 0.96
CA ILE A 105 -11.49 -3.07 0.05
C ILE A 105 -12.04 -3.54 -1.29
N LYS A 106 -13.17 -2.94 -1.71
CA LYS A 106 -13.93 -3.37 -2.90
C LYS A 106 -13.39 -2.80 -4.22
N ILE A 107 -12.45 -1.87 -4.17
CA ILE A 107 -11.80 -1.30 -5.34
C ILE A 107 -10.76 -2.32 -5.82
N GLY A 108 -10.93 -2.86 -7.00
CA GLY A 108 -10.10 -3.95 -7.50
C GLY A 108 -9.42 -3.67 -8.84
N ASN A 109 -9.55 -2.43 -9.37
CA ASN A 109 -8.90 -2.01 -10.61
C ASN A 109 -8.92 -0.48 -10.72
N PHE A 110 -8.12 0.05 -11.65
CA PHE A 110 -7.98 1.48 -11.86
C PHE A 110 -9.28 2.15 -12.31
N LYS A 111 -10.08 1.52 -13.16
CA LYS A 111 -11.39 2.04 -13.57
C LYS A 111 -12.32 2.29 -12.38
N SER A 112 -12.39 1.35 -11.44
CA SER A 112 -13.20 1.50 -10.22
C SER A 112 -12.67 2.61 -9.32
N PHE A 113 -11.36 2.82 -9.28
CA PHE A 113 -10.73 3.91 -8.55
C PHE A 113 -11.07 5.28 -9.15
N VAL A 114 -10.96 5.43 -10.46
CA VAL A 114 -11.31 6.68 -11.17
C VAL A 114 -12.77 7.07 -10.90
N HIS A 115 -13.67 6.11 -10.81
CA HIS A 115 -15.09 6.36 -10.49
C HIS A 115 -15.37 6.81 -9.05
N LEU A 116 -14.37 6.83 -8.15
CA LEU A 116 -14.53 7.47 -6.83
C LEU A 116 -14.58 8.99 -6.91
N PHE A 117 -14.04 9.59 -7.95
CA PHE A 117 -13.90 11.04 -8.09
C PHE A 117 -15.05 11.71 -8.85
N SER A 118 -15.94 10.95 -9.45
CA SER A 118 -17.09 11.49 -10.18
C SER A 118 -18.07 10.40 -10.62
N ASP A 119 -19.26 10.83 -11.07
CA ASP A 119 -20.24 9.95 -11.68
C ASP A 119 -19.70 9.26 -12.93
N ARG A 120 -20.08 8.00 -13.11
CA ARG A 120 -19.59 7.16 -14.24
C ARG A 120 -19.85 7.77 -15.62
N LYS A 121 -20.88 8.65 -15.75
CA LYS A 121 -21.26 9.28 -17.00
C LYS A 121 -20.36 10.45 -17.41
N THR A 122 -19.59 11.01 -16.49
CA THR A 122 -18.79 12.21 -16.70
C THR A 122 -17.30 11.94 -16.83
N ILE A 123 -16.90 10.66 -16.72
CA ILE A 123 -15.50 10.26 -16.82
C ILE A 123 -15.29 9.46 -18.11
N TYR A 124 -14.36 9.92 -18.93
CA TYR A 124 -13.78 9.11 -19.97
C TYR A 124 -12.72 8.19 -19.36
N PHE A 125 -12.73 6.93 -19.76
CA PHE A 125 -11.73 5.93 -19.34
C PHE A 125 -11.31 5.12 -20.54
N ASP A 126 -10.00 4.93 -20.70
CA ASP A 126 -9.45 4.06 -21.73
C ASP A 126 -8.17 3.36 -21.25
N LYS A 127 -7.74 2.37 -22.01
CA LYS A 127 -6.52 1.61 -21.78
C LYS A 127 -5.81 1.40 -23.11
N VAL A 128 -4.56 1.82 -23.15
CA VAL A 128 -3.66 1.62 -24.31
C VAL A 128 -2.42 0.91 -23.80
N ASP A 129 -2.20 -0.31 -24.27
CA ASP A 129 -1.13 -1.20 -23.81
C ASP A 129 -1.13 -1.38 -22.28
N GLU A 130 -0.06 -0.97 -21.63
CA GLU A 130 0.12 -1.05 -20.16
C GLU A 130 -0.36 0.22 -19.44
N ILE A 131 -0.86 1.23 -20.16
CA ILE A 131 -1.28 2.52 -19.61
C ILE A 131 -2.79 2.54 -19.50
N GLU A 132 -3.29 2.71 -18.29
CA GLU A 132 -4.71 2.98 -18.01
C GLU A 132 -4.87 4.45 -17.61
N TYR A 133 -5.81 5.16 -18.24
CA TYR A 133 -6.06 6.56 -17.92
C TYR A 133 -7.55 6.88 -17.93
N GLY A 134 -7.90 7.91 -17.17
CA GLY A 134 -9.24 8.46 -17.16
C GLY A 134 -9.18 9.96 -16.90
N PHE A 135 -10.08 10.70 -17.53
CA PHE A 135 -10.17 12.15 -17.33
C PHE A 135 -11.62 12.64 -17.33
N LYS A 136 -11.81 13.79 -16.74
CA LYS A 136 -13.08 14.52 -16.71
C LYS A 136 -12.80 16.02 -16.75
N VAL A 137 -13.81 16.79 -17.12
CA VAL A 137 -13.79 18.24 -16.96
C VAL A 137 -13.85 18.60 -15.46
N SER A 138 -13.05 19.57 -15.01
CA SER A 138 -13.03 20.10 -13.65
C SER A 138 -12.68 21.58 -13.64
N ASP A 139 -12.94 22.27 -12.53
CA ASP A 139 -12.70 23.72 -12.38
C ASP A 139 -11.20 24.09 -12.27
N GLY A 140 -10.33 23.11 -12.24
CA GLY A 140 -8.89 23.28 -12.19
C GLY A 140 -8.18 21.96 -12.42
N PHE A 141 -6.86 22.03 -12.63
CA PHE A 141 -6.06 20.83 -12.86
C PHE A 141 -5.93 20.01 -11.56
N GLN A 142 -6.32 18.75 -11.63
CA GLN A 142 -6.15 17.75 -10.57
C GLN A 142 -5.62 16.45 -11.20
N GLN A 143 -4.73 15.76 -10.51
CA GLN A 143 -4.19 14.50 -11.01
C GLN A 143 -4.02 13.46 -9.90
N HIS A 144 -4.21 12.20 -10.27
CA HIS A 144 -3.85 11.03 -9.51
C HIS A 144 -3.15 10.06 -10.45
N SER A 145 -1.84 9.94 -10.33
CA SER A 145 -1.05 9.08 -11.21
C SER A 145 -0.16 8.13 -10.41
N PHE A 146 0.13 6.98 -11.03
CA PHE A 146 0.89 5.88 -10.43
C PHE A 146 1.86 5.28 -11.44
N VAL A 147 3.07 4.98 -10.98
CA VAL A 147 4.04 4.19 -11.74
C VAL A 147 4.54 3.05 -10.84
N ASN A 148 4.43 1.81 -11.31
CA ASN A 148 4.80 0.63 -10.53
C ASN A 148 4.18 0.60 -9.12
N ASN A 149 2.89 0.90 -9.00
CA ASN A 149 2.12 1.00 -7.76
C ASN A 149 2.57 2.13 -6.80
N ILE A 150 3.43 3.04 -7.25
CA ILE A 150 3.86 4.20 -6.48
C ILE A 150 3.11 5.43 -7.00
N LYS A 151 2.46 6.16 -6.09
CA LYS A 151 1.81 7.44 -6.43
C LYS A 151 2.86 8.47 -6.83
N THR A 152 2.65 9.11 -7.97
CA THR A 152 3.51 10.20 -8.47
C THR A 152 2.82 11.54 -8.22
N THR A 153 3.02 12.07 -7.01
CA THR A 153 2.33 13.28 -6.54
C THR A 153 2.65 14.50 -7.41
N ASP A 154 3.89 14.62 -7.86
CA ASP A 154 4.36 15.74 -8.67
C ASP A 154 4.20 15.49 -10.19
N GLY A 155 3.52 14.41 -10.57
CA GLY A 155 3.35 14.03 -11.98
C GLY A 155 4.58 13.37 -12.58
N GLY A 156 4.86 13.69 -13.85
CA GLY A 156 6.02 13.19 -14.59
C GLY A 156 5.69 12.91 -16.06
N PRO A 157 6.65 12.42 -16.85
CA PRO A 157 6.51 12.26 -18.31
C PRO A 157 5.30 11.43 -18.76
N HIS A 158 4.87 10.46 -17.93
CA HIS A 158 3.67 9.66 -18.21
C HIS A 158 2.38 10.49 -18.14
N LEU A 159 2.32 11.49 -17.24
CA LEU A 159 1.20 12.42 -17.13
C LEU A 159 1.23 13.42 -18.28
N ASP A 160 2.41 13.99 -18.57
CA ASP A 160 2.60 14.96 -19.65
C ASP A 160 2.19 14.35 -21.00
N MET A 161 2.57 13.10 -21.26
CA MET A 161 2.19 12.38 -22.49
C MET A 161 0.67 12.31 -22.66
N VAL A 162 -0.08 11.98 -21.62
CA VAL A 162 -1.55 11.88 -21.67
C VAL A 162 -2.17 13.28 -21.81
N SER A 163 -1.70 14.25 -21.04
CA SER A 163 -2.18 15.65 -21.08
C SER A 163 -1.96 16.27 -22.46
N ASP A 164 -0.77 16.11 -23.01
CA ASP A 164 -0.44 16.58 -24.36
C ASP A 164 -1.31 15.94 -25.45
N ALA A 165 -1.61 14.64 -25.33
CA ALA A 165 -2.48 13.97 -26.27
C ALA A 165 -3.91 14.52 -26.23
N ILE A 166 -4.42 14.87 -25.04
CA ILE A 166 -5.75 15.48 -24.86
C ILE A 166 -5.78 16.91 -25.39
N CYS A 167 -4.73 17.70 -25.16
CA CYS A 167 -4.69 19.11 -25.55
C CYS A 167 -4.39 19.36 -27.04
N LYS A 168 -3.93 18.33 -27.77
CA LYS A 168 -3.64 18.41 -29.22
C LYS A 168 -4.85 18.12 -30.12
N VAL A 169 -6.00 17.78 -29.53
CA VAL A 169 -7.27 17.59 -30.22
C VAL A 169 -8.07 18.87 -30.20
#